data_847e183e620c144fbbb4c4148eec5d14
#
_entry.id   847e183e620c144fbbb4c4148eec5d14
#
_cell.length_a   1.000
_cell.length_b   1.000
_cell.length_c   1.000
_cell.angle_alpha   90.00
_cell.angle_beta   90.00
_cell.angle_gamma   90.00
#
_symmetry.space_group_name_H-M   'P 1'
#
loop_
_entity.id
_entity.type
_entity.pdbx_description
1 polymer ?
#
loop_
_entity_poly.entity_id
_entity_poly.type
_entity_poly.pdbx_seq_one_letter_code
_entity_poly.pdbx_strand_id
1 'polypeptide(L)'
;MKRIVGILLVVAAVFSMVACSKPAESKAGKQVVDVIISQYGNYTQEWWTEFEKAFETANADIDLNIEIVSWNDIYSVVTTRISTGEQPDILNISGFADYVADDLLMPAEEYTSAAVKAQIIPSFWNSNEMDGTVWALPILASCRALFCNVDLLNGAGITTPPQTWDEVVAACAALRATYGDTIVPWGLDISTDEGQAAFAYYAWNFGGGYVDPAGNWNLNSAENVQAVEYIKSLIDAGYCNAGPYTDTRYPLQDAFSAGTLAMMIGPMNMVAADSTVNYEAVNIPGKGIGLGVCDQLMVFKDEKAADQAARTAAISKFFDAFYACETYSDYMVFEGFLPATLDASDYLAKNAEKHTKGGSDATGSSEYFATFCAVLPTCQFYPLQKAEWMDVRNGVIDVEQKVGQGLISAKDALDALQAQVTK
;
A
#
# COMPACT_ATOMS: atom_id res chain seq x y z
N MET A 1 -7.33 -30.87 69.58
CA MET A 1 -6.02 -30.66 69.02
C MET A 1 -6.12 -30.72 67.49
N LYS A 2 -6.30 -29.56 66.91
CA LYS A 2 -6.45 -29.41 65.43
C LYS A 2 -5.23 -28.68 64.93
N ARG A 3 -4.44 -29.35 64.07
CA ARG A 3 -3.33 -28.74 63.32
C ARG A 3 -3.87 -28.15 62.03
N ILE A 4 -3.74 -26.84 61.86
CA ILE A 4 -4.01 -26.12 60.66
C ILE A 4 -2.69 -26.08 59.89
N VAL A 5 -2.67 -26.69 58.69
CA VAL A 5 -1.58 -26.59 57.76
C VAL A 5 -1.90 -25.42 56.83
N GLY A 6 -1.10 -24.35 56.91
CA GLY A 6 -1.18 -23.19 55.99
C GLY A 6 -0.49 -23.52 54.65
N ILE A 7 -1.23 -23.45 53.59
CA ILE A 7 -0.69 -23.50 52.22
C ILE A 7 -0.25 -22.10 51.84
N LEU A 8 1.06 -21.88 51.70
CA LEU A 8 1.66 -20.71 51.08
C LEU A 8 1.51 -20.84 49.56
N LEU A 9 0.66 -20.03 48.98
CA LEU A 9 0.58 -19.82 47.54
C LEU A 9 1.72 -18.86 47.13
N VAL A 10 2.75 -19.39 46.52
CA VAL A 10 3.81 -18.61 45.84
C VAL A 10 3.24 -18.21 44.45
N VAL A 11 2.79 -16.97 44.33
CA VAL A 11 2.51 -16.39 43.03
C VAL A 11 3.85 -16.02 42.39
N ALA A 12 4.30 -16.85 41.47
CA ALA A 12 5.42 -16.52 40.60
C ALA A 12 4.89 -15.55 39.53
N ALA A 13 5.14 -14.26 39.73
CA ALA A 13 4.97 -13.26 38.68
C ALA A 13 6.05 -13.52 37.61
N VAL A 14 5.62 -14.07 36.48
CA VAL A 14 6.44 -14.12 35.29
C VAL A 14 6.48 -12.69 34.73
N PHE A 15 7.50 -11.95 35.09
CA PHE A 15 7.86 -10.73 34.37
C PHE A 15 8.38 -11.17 32.99
N SER A 16 7.54 -11.06 31.98
CA SER A 16 7.98 -11.03 30.60
C SER A 16 8.87 -9.79 30.47
N MET A 17 10.17 -10.00 30.39
CA MET A 17 11.09 -8.94 29.99
C MET A 17 10.78 -8.64 28.53
N VAL A 18 9.96 -7.62 28.29
CA VAL A 18 10.01 -6.86 27.06
C VAL A 18 11.42 -6.26 27.06
N ALA A 19 12.28 -6.77 26.21
CA ALA A 19 13.57 -6.16 25.97
C ALA A 19 13.31 -4.78 25.32
N CYS A 20 13.17 -3.76 26.17
CA CYS A 20 13.40 -2.40 25.72
C CYS A 20 14.83 -2.38 25.21
N SER A 21 15.04 -2.37 23.90
CA SER A 21 16.32 -2.01 23.31
C SER A 21 16.63 -0.60 23.83
N LYS A 22 17.69 -0.48 24.61
CA LYS A 22 18.22 0.84 24.98
C LYS A 22 18.52 1.58 23.68
N PRO A 23 18.24 2.90 23.60
CA PRO A 23 18.78 3.72 22.53
C PRO A 23 20.28 3.44 22.42
N ALA A 24 20.78 3.21 21.21
CA ALA A 24 22.20 2.99 21.00
C ALA A 24 22.96 4.22 21.55
N GLU A 25 24.01 3.99 22.34
CA GLU A 25 24.86 5.08 22.83
C GLU A 25 25.48 5.78 21.60
N SER A 26 25.16 7.06 21.41
CA SER A 26 25.72 7.84 20.30
C SER A 26 27.26 7.80 20.33
N LYS A 27 27.85 7.52 19.18
CA LYS A 27 29.32 7.64 19.04
C LYS A 27 29.71 9.10 19.28
N ALA A 28 30.48 9.37 20.33
CA ALA A 28 30.75 10.71 20.83
C ALA A 28 31.20 11.69 19.71
N GLY A 29 30.44 12.76 19.51
CA GLY A 29 30.74 13.83 18.58
C GLY A 29 30.09 13.71 17.19
N LYS A 30 29.24 12.73 16.95
CA LYS A 30 28.46 12.59 15.72
C LYS A 30 27.03 13.13 15.87
N GLN A 31 26.44 13.57 14.76
CA GLN A 31 25.00 13.84 14.68
C GLN A 31 24.27 12.50 14.60
N VAL A 32 23.40 12.21 15.56
CA VAL A 32 22.55 11.02 15.53
C VAL A 32 21.32 11.30 14.67
N VAL A 33 20.89 10.29 13.91
CA VAL A 33 19.60 10.26 13.19
C VAL A 33 18.92 8.93 13.51
N ASP A 34 17.85 9.00 14.29
CA ASP A 34 17.04 7.83 14.68
C ASP A 34 15.94 7.56 13.66
N VAL A 35 15.90 6.35 13.11
CA VAL A 35 14.97 5.95 12.05
C VAL A 35 14.19 4.71 12.46
N ILE A 36 12.89 4.75 12.33
CA ILE A 36 12.04 3.55 12.44
C ILE A 36 11.51 3.20 11.06
N ILE A 37 11.74 1.95 10.66
CA ILE A 37 11.26 1.38 9.40
C ILE A 37 10.29 0.23 9.68
N SER A 38 9.17 0.20 8.97
CA SER A 38 8.24 -0.93 8.97
C SER A 38 8.89 -2.16 8.33
N GLN A 39 8.67 -3.33 8.91
CA GLN A 39 9.14 -4.59 8.35
C GLN A 39 8.27 -5.01 7.17
N TYR A 40 8.81 -5.03 5.97
CA TYR A 40 8.11 -5.44 4.75
C TYR A 40 8.29 -6.93 4.43
N GLY A 41 9.45 -7.48 4.75
CA GLY A 41 9.80 -8.87 4.50
C GLY A 41 10.69 -9.46 5.58
N ASN A 42 11.09 -10.72 5.39
CA ASN A 42 11.96 -11.43 6.36
C ASN A 42 13.38 -10.87 6.37
N TYR A 43 13.78 -10.16 5.33
CA TYR A 43 15.14 -9.68 5.13
C TYR A 43 15.25 -8.14 5.17
N THR A 44 14.17 -7.42 5.50
CA THR A 44 14.16 -5.95 5.61
C THR A 44 15.30 -5.44 6.49
N GLN A 45 15.55 -6.09 7.66
CA GLN A 45 16.66 -5.75 8.55
C GLN A 45 18.03 -5.86 7.88
N GLU A 46 18.24 -6.89 7.03
CA GLU A 46 19.52 -7.12 6.35
C GLU A 46 19.85 -5.98 5.38
N TRP A 47 18.87 -5.59 4.56
CA TRP A 47 19.07 -4.51 3.61
C TRP A 47 19.38 -3.17 4.31
N TRP A 48 18.62 -2.82 5.32
CA TRP A 48 18.83 -1.58 6.06
C TRP A 48 20.14 -1.56 6.85
N THR A 49 20.63 -2.71 7.35
CA THR A 49 21.95 -2.82 7.99
C THR A 49 23.09 -2.50 7.01
N GLU A 50 23.02 -2.99 5.78
CA GLU A 50 24.03 -2.66 4.76
C GLU A 50 23.91 -1.22 4.28
N PHE A 51 22.69 -0.67 4.17
CA PHE A 51 22.48 0.74 3.88
C PHE A 51 23.08 1.66 4.96
N GLU A 52 22.81 1.39 6.24
CA GLU A 52 23.37 2.11 7.39
C GLU A 52 24.89 2.16 7.32
N LYS A 53 25.53 1.02 7.15
CA LYS A 53 26.98 0.91 7.03
C LYS A 53 27.56 1.69 5.82
N ALA A 54 26.91 1.61 4.67
CA ALA A 54 27.33 2.37 3.49
C ALA A 54 27.16 3.87 3.69
N PHE A 55 26.05 4.31 4.28
CA PHE A 55 25.73 5.68 4.59
C PHE A 55 26.74 6.28 5.58
N GLU A 56 27.04 5.60 6.70
CA GLU A 56 28.02 6.06 7.71
C GLU A 56 29.46 6.10 7.15
N THR A 57 29.77 5.20 6.20
CA THR A 57 31.08 5.24 5.53
C THR A 57 31.23 6.53 4.69
N ALA A 58 30.17 6.94 4.04
CA ALA A 58 30.14 8.16 3.22
C ALA A 58 29.97 9.44 4.07
N ASN A 59 29.38 9.34 5.27
CA ASN A 59 29.05 10.44 6.17
C ASN A 59 29.58 10.16 7.57
N ALA A 60 30.91 10.23 7.74
CA ALA A 60 31.59 9.85 8.99
C ALA A 60 31.20 10.70 10.21
N ASP A 61 30.59 11.86 10.01
CA ASP A 61 30.06 12.80 10.99
C ASP A 61 28.63 12.48 11.46
N ILE A 62 27.97 11.47 10.86
CA ILE A 62 26.61 11.04 11.21
C ILE A 62 26.65 9.63 11.81
N ASP A 63 25.80 9.39 12.79
CA ASP A 63 25.51 8.09 13.40
C ASP A 63 24.05 7.76 13.05
N LEU A 64 23.84 6.87 12.12
CA LEU A 64 22.51 6.46 11.67
C LEU A 64 22.06 5.26 12.49
N ASN A 65 20.93 5.37 13.15
CA ASN A 65 20.40 4.33 14.01
C ASN A 65 19.03 3.86 13.46
N ILE A 66 18.99 2.68 12.82
CA ILE A 66 17.80 2.17 12.16
C ILE A 66 17.20 1.01 12.96
N GLU A 67 15.97 1.16 13.38
CA GLU A 67 15.16 0.13 14.02
C GLU A 67 14.08 -0.39 13.05
N ILE A 68 14.05 -1.71 12.83
CA ILE A 68 13.00 -2.36 12.05
C ILE A 68 11.91 -2.86 13.01
N VAL A 69 10.67 -2.44 12.77
CA VAL A 69 9.52 -2.79 13.62
C VAL A 69 8.45 -3.47 12.77
N SER A 70 7.89 -4.57 13.28
CA SER A 70 6.82 -5.29 12.58
C SER A 70 5.57 -4.42 12.41
N TRP A 71 4.81 -4.64 11.33
CA TRP A 71 3.52 -3.98 11.13
C TRP A 71 2.51 -4.26 12.24
N ASN A 72 2.66 -5.37 12.99
CA ASN A 72 1.80 -5.68 14.12
C ASN A 72 2.05 -4.77 15.33
N ASP A 73 3.27 -4.27 15.48
CA ASP A 73 3.73 -3.58 16.68
C ASP A 73 3.98 -2.08 16.47
N ILE A 74 4.25 -1.65 15.22
CA ILE A 74 4.80 -0.32 14.94
C ILE A 74 3.92 0.83 15.47
N TYR A 75 2.59 0.72 15.34
CA TYR A 75 1.69 1.76 15.83
C TYR A 75 1.77 1.92 17.35
N SER A 76 1.88 0.81 18.10
CA SER A 76 2.02 0.84 19.55
C SER A 76 3.39 1.34 20.00
N VAL A 77 4.46 0.95 19.28
CA VAL A 77 5.84 1.42 19.52
C VAL A 77 5.93 2.92 19.32
N VAL A 78 5.47 3.41 18.18
CA VAL A 78 5.52 4.85 17.84
C VAL A 78 4.68 5.67 18.82
N THR A 79 3.45 5.25 19.13
CA THR A 79 2.59 5.93 20.12
C THR A 79 3.28 6.01 21.49
N THR A 80 3.96 4.94 21.92
CA THR A 80 4.71 4.92 23.18
C THR A 80 5.87 5.91 23.15
N ARG A 81 6.68 5.90 22.09
CA ARG A 81 7.82 6.82 21.95
C ARG A 81 7.39 8.28 21.92
N ILE A 82 6.33 8.63 21.18
CA ILE A 82 5.78 9.98 21.17
C ILE A 82 5.34 10.40 22.57
N SER A 83 4.63 9.51 23.31
CA SER A 83 4.13 9.82 24.65
C SER A 83 5.25 10.04 25.68
N THR A 84 6.41 9.43 25.48
CA THR A 84 7.62 9.60 26.33
C THR A 84 8.53 10.73 25.86
N GLY A 85 8.25 11.34 24.70
CA GLY A 85 9.10 12.38 24.09
C GLY A 85 10.39 11.81 23.51
N GLU A 86 10.36 10.55 23.03
CA GLU A 86 11.44 9.79 22.41
C GLU A 86 11.07 9.42 20.95
N GLN A 87 10.30 10.29 20.27
CA GLN A 87 9.94 10.10 18.86
C GLN A 87 11.21 9.97 17.99
N PRO A 88 11.15 9.14 16.92
CA PRO A 88 12.27 9.05 15.98
C PRO A 88 12.44 10.35 15.20
N ASP A 89 13.61 10.55 14.58
CA ASP A 89 13.79 11.60 13.58
C ASP A 89 12.99 11.30 12.32
N ILE A 90 13.09 10.06 11.83
CA ILE A 90 12.43 9.60 10.61
C ILE A 90 11.57 8.39 10.94
N LEU A 91 10.32 8.39 10.49
CA LEU A 91 9.39 7.27 10.64
C LEU A 91 8.88 6.81 9.28
N ASN A 92 8.99 5.51 9.02
CA ASN A 92 8.25 4.86 7.95
C ASN A 92 7.00 4.18 8.51
N ILE A 93 5.83 4.62 8.04
CA ILE A 93 4.53 4.04 8.40
C ILE A 93 3.49 4.44 7.35
N SER A 94 2.32 3.80 7.36
CA SER A 94 1.18 4.22 6.55
C SER A 94 0.33 5.26 7.30
N GLY A 95 0.13 6.44 6.69
CA GLY A 95 -0.67 7.53 7.26
C GLY A 95 0.16 8.54 8.07
N PHE A 96 -0.15 9.82 7.87
CA PHE A 96 0.56 10.96 8.48
C PHE A 96 -0.38 12.01 9.09
N ALA A 97 -1.68 11.95 8.77
CA ALA A 97 -2.63 13.02 9.09
C ALA A 97 -2.77 13.29 10.60
N ASP A 98 -2.76 12.25 11.43
CA ASP A 98 -2.86 12.40 12.89
C ASP A 98 -1.64 13.12 13.46
N TYR A 99 -0.45 12.81 12.95
CA TYR A 99 0.79 13.47 13.38
C TYR A 99 0.84 14.93 12.92
N VAL A 100 0.25 15.27 11.77
CA VAL A 100 0.08 16.65 11.32
C VAL A 100 -0.90 17.40 12.23
N ALA A 101 -2.03 16.79 12.57
CA ALA A 101 -3.03 17.38 13.46
C ALA A 101 -2.46 17.67 14.86
N ASP A 102 -1.52 16.86 15.34
CA ASP A 102 -0.83 17.01 16.60
C ASP A 102 0.42 17.94 16.52
N ASP A 103 0.66 18.57 15.37
CA ASP A 103 1.80 19.47 15.09
C ASP A 103 3.18 18.82 15.31
N LEU A 104 3.31 17.52 15.04
CA LEU A 104 4.51 16.75 15.29
C LEU A 104 5.47 16.68 14.11
N LEU A 105 5.04 16.97 12.88
CA LEU A 105 5.83 16.75 11.66
C LEU A 105 6.50 18.04 11.15
N MET A 106 7.65 17.86 10.52
CA MET A 106 8.29 18.86 9.68
C MET A 106 7.73 18.80 8.26
N PRO A 107 7.47 19.95 7.59
CA PRO A 107 7.17 19.98 6.17
C PRO A 107 8.25 19.30 5.33
N ALA A 108 7.85 18.47 4.36
CA ALA A 108 8.79 17.72 3.52
C ALA A 108 9.78 18.62 2.76
N GLU A 109 9.37 19.82 2.40
CA GLU A 109 10.23 20.79 1.70
C GLU A 109 11.41 21.28 2.53
N GLU A 110 11.37 21.15 3.85
CA GLU A 110 12.46 21.60 4.73
C GLU A 110 13.66 20.63 4.72
N TYR A 111 13.45 19.37 4.41
CA TYR A 111 14.49 18.34 4.42
C TYR A 111 14.71 17.63 3.09
N THR A 112 13.88 17.90 2.07
CA THR A 112 14.00 17.27 0.75
C THR A 112 14.81 18.15 -0.19
N SER A 113 15.87 17.60 -0.79
CA SER A 113 16.62 18.32 -1.82
C SER A 113 15.78 18.53 -3.08
N ALA A 114 16.10 19.58 -3.83
CA ALA A 114 15.44 19.85 -5.11
C ALA A 114 15.62 18.69 -6.12
N ALA A 115 16.72 17.96 -6.01
CA ALA A 115 17.01 16.79 -6.86
C ALA A 115 16.06 15.63 -6.55
N VAL A 116 15.90 15.29 -5.28
CA VAL A 116 14.96 14.24 -4.85
C VAL A 116 13.53 14.64 -5.20
N LYS A 117 13.10 15.87 -4.88
CA LYS A 117 11.75 16.35 -5.21
C LYS A 117 11.44 16.24 -6.70
N ALA A 118 12.39 16.57 -7.58
CA ALA A 118 12.20 16.52 -9.02
C ALA A 118 12.03 15.09 -9.56
N GLN A 119 12.49 14.07 -8.84
CA GLN A 119 12.40 12.67 -9.24
C GLN A 119 11.12 12.00 -8.71
N ILE A 120 10.55 12.45 -7.61
CA ILE A 120 9.32 11.85 -7.07
C ILE A 120 8.18 12.03 -8.09
N ILE A 121 7.47 10.95 -8.40
CA ILE A 121 6.30 10.97 -9.28
C ILE A 121 5.26 11.93 -8.70
N PRO A 122 4.76 12.93 -9.49
CA PRO A 122 3.91 13.99 -8.95
C PRO A 122 2.66 13.50 -8.20
N SER A 123 2.01 12.42 -8.64
CA SER A 123 0.84 11.87 -7.95
C SER A 123 1.20 11.32 -6.55
N PHE A 124 2.39 10.74 -6.39
CA PHE A 124 2.89 10.26 -5.09
C PHE A 124 3.36 11.40 -4.19
N TRP A 125 3.93 12.47 -4.75
CA TRP A 125 4.22 13.69 -4.00
C TRP A 125 2.93 14.30 -3.44
N ASN A 126 1.93 14.49 -4.30
CA ASN A 126 0.66 15.12 -3.95
C ASN A 126 -0.21 14.26 -3.01
N SER A 127 -0.05 12.92 -3.01
CA SER A 127 -0.79 12.04 -2.08
C SER A 127 -0.39 12.26 -0.61
N ASN A 128 0.75 12.93 -0.36
CA ASN A 128 1.26 13.27 0.96
C ASN A 128 1.00 14.73 1.34
N GLU A 129 0.14 15.43 0.58
CA GLU A 129 -0.25 16.82 0.85
C GLU A 129 -1.47 16.88 1.78
N MET A 130 -1.41 17.76 2.74
CA MET A 130 -2.53 18.18 3.57
C MET A 130 -2.47 19.69 3.79
N ASP A 131 -3.55 20.40 3.50
CA ASP A 131 -3.67 21.85 3.62
C ASP A 131 -2.59 22.65 2.86
N GLY A 132 -2.24 22.18 1.65
CA GLY A 132 -1.27 22.85 0.78
C GLY A 132 0.19 22.58 1.14
N THR A 133 0.46 21.73 2.12
CA THR A 133 1.80 21.35 2.57
C THR A 133 2.00 19.84 2.41
N VAL A 134 3.13 19.44 1.82
CA VAL A 134 3.53 18.03 1.77
C VAL A 134 4.29 17.67 3.05
N TRP A 135 3.86 16.61 3.72
CA TRP A 135 4.34 16.25 5.07
C TRP A 135 5.21 15.00 5.10
N ALA A 136 5.21 14.21 4.04
CA ALA A 136 5.97 12.97 3.99
C ALA A 136 6.45 12.67 2.56
N LEU A 137 7.41 11.75 2.43
CA LEU A 137 7.90 11.24 1.16
C LEU A 137 7.49 9.78 0.98
N PRO A 138 7.22 9.32 -0.25
CA PRO A 138 6.83 7.93 -0.51
C PRO A 138 8.04 7.00 -0.36
N ILE A 139 8.07 6.11 0.62
CA ILE A 139 9.16 5.12 0.73
C ILE A 139 9.10 4.10 -0.41
N LEU A 140 7.90 3.71 -0.79
CA LEU A 140 7.63 2.73 -1.84
C LEU A 140 6.31 3.05 -2.53
N ALA A 141 6.12 2.46 -3.70
CA ALA A 141 4.87 2.49 -4.41
C ALA A 141 4.36 1.06 -4.66
N SER A 142 3.05 0.92 -4.65
CA SER A 142 2.35 -0.22 -5.21
C SER A 142 1.18 0.29 -6.03
N CYS A 143 0.79 -0.44 -7.05
CA CYS A 143 -0.45 -0.14 -7.77
C CYS A 143 -1.21 -1.42 -8.07
N ARG A 144 -2.46 -1.24 -8.48
CA ARG A 144 -3.32 -2.34 -8.92
C ARG A 144 -3.43 -2.32 -10.43
N ALA A 145 -3.42 -3.52 -11.03
CA ALA A 145 -3.62 -3.74 -12.46
C ALA A 145 -4.61 -4.89 -12.67
N LEU A 146 -5.13 -5.05 -13.87
CA LEU A 146 -5.90 -6.22 -14.25
C LEU A 146 -4.96 -7.35 -14.64
N PHE A 147 -4.99 -8.45 -13.88
CA PHE A 147 -4.32 -9.70 -14.22
C PHE A 147 -5.23 -10.60 -15.04
N CYS A 148 -4.70 -11.14 -16.12
CA CYS A 148 -5.39 -12.01 -17.06
C CYS A 148 -4.63 -13.32 -17.24
N ASN A 149 -5.25 -14.45 -17.00
CA ASN A 149 -4.71 -15.76 -17.35
C ASN A 149 -4.82 -15.96 -18.87
N VAL A 150 -3.70 -15.83 -19.57
CA VAL A 150 -3.62 -15.85 -21.04
C VAL A 150 -4.11 -17.16 -21.61
N ASP A 151 -3.81 -18.29 -20.96
CA ASP A 151 -4.19 -19.61 -21.46
C ASP A 151 -5.70 -19.83 -21.37
N LEU A 152 -6.33 -19.38 -20.27
CA LEU A 152 -7.79 -19.46 -20.12
C LEU A 152 -8.50 -18.53 -21.10
N LEU A 153 -7.99 -17.29 -21.29
CA LEU A 153 -8.55 -16.36 -22.26
C LEU A 153 -8.46 -16.90 -23.69
N ASN A 154 -7.27 -17.37 -24.09
CA ASN A 154 -7.04 -17.95 -25.42
C ASN A 154 -7.94 -19.18 -25.66
N GLY A 155 -8.07 -20.04 -24.68
CA GLY A 155 -8.95 -21.21 -24.75
C GLY A 155 -10.43 -20.85 -24.94
N ALA A 156 -10.85 -19.67 -24.47
CA ALA A 156 -12.18 -19.10 -24.69
C ALA A 156 -12.27 -18.23 -25.97
N GLY A 157 -11.22 -18.19 -26.78
CA GLY A 157 -11.15 -17.41 -28.03
C GLY A 157 -10.86 -15.91 -27.84
N ILE A 158 -10.40 -15.51 -26.66
CA ILE A 158 -10.07 -14.12 -26.33
C ILE A 158 -8.55 -13.97 -26.44
N THR A 159 -8.08 -13.26 -27.47
CA THR A 159 -6.64 -13.11 -27.78
C THR A 159 -6.04 -11.81 -27.27
N THR A 160 -6.84 -10.93 -26.72
CA THR A 160 -6.43 -9.64 -26.14
C THR A 160 -7.17 -9.42 -24.84
N PRO A 161 -6.50 -9.03 -23.74
CA PRO A 161 -7.14 -8.67 -22.50
C PRO A 161 -8.20 -7.58 -22.67
N PRO A 162 -9.32 -7.61 -21.94
CA PRO A 162 -10.39 -6.63 -22.04
C PRO A 162 -9.91 -5.25 -21.60
N GLN A 163 -10.28 -4.22 -22.35
CA GLN A 163 -9.94 -2.81 -22.09
C GLN A 163 -11.15 -1.97 -21.64
N THR A 164 -12.35 -2.50 -21.85
CA THR A 164 -13.61 -1.88 -21.44
C THR A 164 -14.41 -2.80 -20.54
N TRP A 165 -15.30 -2.24 -19.74
CA TRP A 165 -16.15 -3.04 -18.86
C TRP A 165 -17.11 -3.95 -19.62
N ASP A 166 -17.57 -3.55 -20.81
CA ASP A 166 -18.38 -4.39 -21.70
C ASP A 166 -17.57 -5.59 -22.21
N GLU A 167 -16.30 -5.38 -22.55
CA GLU A 167 -15.40 -6.48 -22.93
C GLU A 167 -15.13 -7.44 -21.78
N VAL A 168 -15.05 -6.97 -20.53
CA VAL A 168 -14.97 -7.85 -19.34
C VAL A 168 -16.19 -8.75 -19.24
N VAL A 169 -17.40 -8.21 -19.39
CA VAL A 169 -18.65 -9.00 -19.37
C VAL A 169 -18.64 -10.02 -20.49
N ALA A 170 -18.26 -9.63 -21.70
CA ALA A 170 -18.16 -10.53 -22.85
C ALA A 170 -17.13 -11.66 -22.63
N ALA A 171 -15.97 -11.32 -22.05
CA ALA A 171 -14.94 -12.28 -21.70
C ALA A 171 -15.43 -13.27 -20.63
N CYS A 172 -16.08 -12.79 -19.57
CA CYS A 172 -16.67 -13.64 -18.54
C CYS A 172 -17.71 -14.61 -19.12
N ALA A 173 -18.57 -14.14 -20.03
CA ALA A 173 -19.55 -14.98 -20.70
C ALA A 173 -18.90 -16.06 -21.56
N ALA A 174 -17.85 -15.72 -22.34
CA ALA A 174 -17.11 -16.68 -23.16
C ALA A 174 -16.38 -17.72 -22.30
N LEU A 175 -15.73 -17.30 -21.22
CA LEU A 175 -15.07 -18.17 -20.25
C LEU A 175 -16.06 -19.12 -19.60
N ARG A 176 -17.23 -18.64 -19.16
CA ARG A 176 -18.29 -19.47 -18.55
C ARG A 176 -18.85 -20.47 -19.57
N ALA A 177 -19.03 -20.06 -20.82
CA ALA A 177 -19.49 -20.94 -21.88
C ALA A 177 -18.47 -22.05 -22.22
N THR A 178 -17.19 -21.76 -22.14
CA THR A 178 -16.11 -22.71 -22.48
C THR A 178 -15.79 -23.67 -21.35
N TYR A 179 -15.67 -23.16 -20.11
CA TYR A 179 -15.15 -23.92 -18.98
C TYR A 179 -16.21 -24.29 -17.93
N GLY A 180 -17.44 -23.74 -18.06
CA GLY A 180 -18.49 -23.95 -17.05
C GLY A 180 -18.08 -23.47 -15.67
N ASP A 181 -18.31 -24.28 -14.65
CA ASP A 181 -17.97 -23.96 -13.25
C ASP A 181 -16.58 -24.48 -12.83
N THR A 182 -15.76 -24.95 -13.77
CA THR A 182 -14.42 -25.45 -13.45
C THR A 182 -13.42 -24.33 -13.19
N ILE A 183 -13.73 -23.11 -13.63
CA ILE A 183 -12.95 -21.91 -13.35
C ILE A 183 -13.84 -20.76 -12.88
N VAL A 184 -13.23 -19.78 -12.24
CA VAL A 184 -13.85 -18.49 -11.91
C VAL A 184 -13.47 -17.47 -13.00
N PRO A 185 -14.43 -16.89 -13.74
CA PRO A 185 -14.14 -15.89 -14.75
C PRO A 185 -13.53 -14.61 -14.18
N TRP A 186 -14.08 -14.12 -13.05
CA TRP A 186 -13.72 -12.84 -12.43
C TRP A 186 -13.56 -12.97 -10.93
N GLY A 187 -12.38 -12.68 -10.42
CA GLY A 187 -12.10 -12.58 -8.98
C GLY A 187 -12.59 -11.26 -8.42
N LEU A 188 -13.48 -11.32 -7.45
CA LEU A 188 -14.05 -10.16 -6.78
C LEU A 188 -13.87 -10.29 -5.26
N ASP A 189 -13.22 -9.30 -4.65
CA ASP A 189 -13.10 -9.14 -3.21
C ASP A 189 -13.81 -7.84 -2.80
N ILE A 190 -15.00 -7.97 -2.24
CA ILE A 190 -15.75 -6.89 -1.57
C ILE A 190 -15.92 -7.21 -0.08
N SER A 191 -14.94 -7.94 0.48
CA SER A 191 -14.81 -8.20 1.91
C SER A 191 -14.29 -6.97 2.65
N THR A 192 -14.15 -7.09 3.96
CA THR A 192 -13.56 -6.03 4.78
C THR A 192 -12.06 -5.80 4.52
N ASP A 193 -11.40 -6.69 3.77
CA ASP A 193 -10.00 -6.56 3.39
C ASP A 193 -9.82 -5.53 2.24
N GLU A 194 -10.44 -5.77 1.08
CA GLU A 194 -10.21 -4.98 -0.14
C GLU A 194 -11.48 -4.31 -0.70
N GLY A 195 -12.64 -4.36 -0.02
CA GLY A 195 -13.87 -3.78 -0.59
C GLY A 195 -13.75 -2.28 -0.91
N GLN A 196 -13.05 -1.48 -0.09
CA GLN A 196 -12.77 -0.08 -0.45
C GLN A 196 -11.91 0.02 -1.71
N ALA A 197 -11.04 -0.95 -1.97
CA ALA A 197 -10.24 -0.98 -3.20
C ALA A 197 -11.13 -1.36 -4.39
N ALA A 198 -12.03 -2.32 -4.22
CA ALA A 198 -13.01 -2.67 -5.24
C ALA A 198 -13.84 -1.44 -5.63
N PHE A 199 -14.43 -0.72 -4.67
CA PHE A 199 -15.12 0.53 -4.95
C PHE A 199 -14.25 1.51 -5.75
N ALA A 200 -12.99 1.71 -5.37
CA ALA A 200 -12.07 2.61 -6.06
C ALA A 200 -11.85 2.21 -7.52
N TYR A 201 -11.57 0.91 -7.80
CA TYR A 201 -11.30 0.44 -9.16
C TYR A 201 -12.45 0.73 -10.12
N TYR A 202 -13.67 0.43 -9.67
CA TYR A 202 -14.85 0.64 -10.50
C TYR A 202 -15.23 2.11 -10.55
N ALA A 203 -15.36 2.80 -9.42
CA ALA A 203 -15.78 4.19 -9.37
C ALA A 203 -14.92 5.10 -10.25
N TRP A 204 -13.60 5.06 -10.09
CA TRP A 204 -12.69 5.88 -10.89
C TRP A 204 -12.76 5.56 -12.39
N ASN A 205 -12.85 4.29 -12.72
CA ASN A 205 -12.87 3.85 -14.13
C ASN A 205 -14.23 4.01 -14.81
N PHE A 206 -15.30 4.18 -14.06
CA PHE A 206 -16.58 4.73 -14.55
C PHE A 206 -16.58 6.26 -14.59
N GLY A 207 -15.67 6.93 -13.91
CA GLY A 207 -15.51 8.39 -13.92
C GLY A 207 -16.00 9.11 -12.68
N GLY A 208 -16.37 8.36 -11.67
CA GLY A 208 -16.68 8.85 -10.33
C GLY A 208 -15.46 8.83 -9.39
N GLY A 209 -15.69 8.50 -8.13
CA GLY A 209 -14.68 8.42 -7.11
C GLY A 209 -15.17 8.89 -5.75
N TYR A 210 -14.26 9.00 -4.80
CA TYR A 210 -14.59 9.38 -3.42
C TYR A 210 -14.93 10.86 -3.27
N VAL A 211 -14.18 11.71 -3.97
CA VAL A 211 -14.30 13.17 -3.86
C VAL A 211 -14.47 13.81 -5.23
N ASP A 212 -15.07 14.99 -5.25
CA ASP A 212 -15.13 15.85 -6.42
C ASP A 212 -13.79 16.60 -6.62
N PRO A 213 -13.61 17.33 -7.74
CA PRO A 213 -12.41 18.13 -7.97
C PRO A 213 -12.14 19.23 -6.94
N ALA A 214 -13.15 19.61 -6.14
CA ALA A 214 -13.01 20.57 -5.06
C ALA A 214 -12.66 19.90 -3.71
N GLY A 215 -12.51 18.55 -3.69
CA GLY A 215 -12.19 17.78 -2.50
C GLY A 215 -13.38 17.45 -1.60
N ASN A 216 -14.63 17.74 -2.00
CA ASN A 216 -15.81 17.36 -1.21
C ASN A 216 -16.16 15.89 -1.45
N TRP A 217 -16.74 15.23 -0.44
CA TRP A 217 -17.29 13.89 -0.63
C TRP A 217 -18.32 13.87 -1.77
N ASN A 218 -18.16 12.92 -2.70
CA ASN A 218 -19.00 12.77 -3.89
C ASN A 218 -19.39 11.30 -4.10
N LEU A 219 -19.85 10.65 -3.03
CA LEU A 219 -20.06 9.21 -2.99
C LEU A 219 -21.28 8.75 -3.80
N ASN A 220 -22.28 9.61 -3.95
CA ASN A 220 -23.55 9.29 -4.64
C ASN A 220 -23.65 9.83 -6.08
N SER A 221 -22.52 10.08 -6.72
CA SER A 221 -22.51 10.47 -8.14
C SER A 221 -23.14 9.39 -9.02
N ALA A 222 -23.61 9.78 -10.20
CA ALA A 222 -24.20 8.83 -11.15
C ALA A 222 -23.21 7.74 -11.59
N GLU A 223 -21.95 8.10 -11.71
CA GLU A 223 -20.85 7.21 -12.07
C GLU A 223 -20.57 6.19 -10.96
N ASN A 224 -20.61 6.60 -9.70
CA ASN A 224 -20.47 5.68 -8.56
C ASN A 224 -21.65 4.72 -8.45
N VAL A 225 -22.87 5.21 -8.68
CA VAL A 225 -24.06 4.34 -8.74
C VAL A 225 -23.88 3.28 -9.83
N GLN A 226 -23.45 3.71 -11.04
CA GLN A 226 -23.18 2.80 -12.15
C GLN A 226 -22.11 1.78 -11.82
N ALA A 227 -21.03 2.19 -11.12
CA ALA A 227 -19.96 1.30 -10.70
C ALA A 227 -20.46 0.19 -9.76
N VAL A 228 -21.26 0.55 -8.74
CA VAL A 228 -21.83 -0.42 -7.79
C VAL A 228 -22.86 -1.33 -8.46
N GLU A 229 -23.68 -0.81 -9.37
CA GLU A 229 -24.60 -1.61 -10.19
C GLU A 229 -23.85 -2.61 -11.10
N TYR A 230 -22.71 -2.19 -11.64
CA TYR A 230 -21.85 -3.07 -12.44
C TYR A 230 -21.30 -4.23 -11.60
N ILE A 231 -20.77 -3.97 -10.39
CA ILE A 231 -20.33 -5.03 -9.47
C ILE A 231 -21.47 -6.04 -9.23
N LYS A 232 -22.66 -5.53 -8.92
CA LYS A 232 -23.84 -6.38 -8.73
C LYS A 232 -24.15 -7.22 -9.96
N SER A 233 -24.05 -6.64 -11.15
CA SER A 233 -24.33 -7.35 -12.41
C SER A 233 -23.41 -8.55 -12.66
N LEU A 234 -22.12 -8.44 -12.29
CA LEU A 234 -21.17 -9.56 -12.37
C LEU A 234 -21.52 -10.68 -11.39
N ILE A 235 -21.97 -10.32 -10.19
CA ILE A 235 -22.42 -11.28 -9.16
C ILE A 235 -23.69 -11.99 -9.64
N ASP A 236 -24.70 -11.23 -10.08
CA ASP A 236 -25.99 -11.77 -10.55
C ASP A 236 -25.83 -12.69 -11.76
N ALA A 237 -24.86 -12.40 -12.63
CA ALA A 237 -24.54 -13.23 -13.79
C ALA A 237 -23.75 -14.51 -13.42
N GLY A 238 -23.32 -14.68 -12.16
CA GLY A 238 -22.53 -15.82 -11.72
C GLY A 238 -21.10 -15.84 -12.27
N TYR A 239 -20.52 -14.67 -12.56
CA TYR A 239 -19.15 -14.57 -13.10
C TYR A 239 -18.09 -14.53 -12.01
N CYS A 240 -18.48 -14.19 -10.78
CA CYS A 240 -17.56 -14.06 -9.65
C CYS A 240 -17.34 -15.37 -8.90
N ASN A 241 -16.36 -15.36 -7.99
CA ASN A 241 -16.17 -16.39 -6.96
C ASN A 241 -17.42 -16.52 -6.08
N ALA A 242 -17.58 -17.66 -5.42
CA ALA A 242 -18.80 -17.99 -4.66
C ALA A 242 -19.01 -17.11 -3.42
N GLY A 243 -17.93 -16.58 -2.84
CA GLY A 243 -17.95 -15.82 -1.60
C GLY A 243 -17.37 -14.41 -1.72
N PRO A 244 -17.78 -13.54 -2.67
CA PRO A 244 -17.14 -12.23 -2.88
C PRO A 244 -17.24 -11.30 -1.67
N TYR A 245 -18.14 -11.57 -0.74
CA TYR A 245 -18.36 -10.80 0.50
C TYR A 245 -17.42 -11.20 1.64
N THR A 246 -16.81 -12.38 1.56
CA THR A 246 -15.99 -12.98 2.63
C THR A 246 -14.64 -13.49 2.17
N ASP A 247 -14.53 -13.82 0.88
CA ASP A 247 -13.24 -14.21 0.31
C ASP A 247 -12.34 -12.98 0.26
N THR A 248 -11.21 -13.09 0.94
CA THR A 248 -10.18 -12.06 0.88
C THR A 248 -9.34 -12.22 -0.38
N ARG A 249 -8.49 -11.26 -0.65
CA ARG A 249 -7.56 -11.29 -1.77
C ARG A 249 -6.72 -12.57 -1.83
N TYR A 250 -6.24 -13.09 -0.71
CA TYR A 250 -5.29 -14.20 -0.69
C TYR A 250 -5.81 -15.50 -1.32
N PRO A 251 -6.98 -16.04 -0.98
CA PRO A 251 -7.55 -17.21 -1.69
C PRO A 251 -7.74 -16.99 -3.19
N LEU A 252 -8.00 -15.74 -3.61
CA LEU A 252 -8.14 -15.40 -5.03
C LEU A 252 -6.79 -15.37 -5.74
N GLN A 253 -5.73 -14.88 -5.09
CA GLN A 253 -4.35 -14.96 -5.57
C GLN A 253 -3.90 -16.42 -5.73
N ASP A 254 -4.21 -17.26 -4.75
CA ASP A 254 -3.94 -18.70 -4.82
C ASP A 254 -4.67 -19.35 -6.00
N ALA A 255 -5.96 -19.03 -6.20
CA ALA A 255 -6.75 -19.53 -7.32
C ALA A 255 -6.21 -19.06 -8.67
N PHE A 256 -5.75 -17.81 -8.76
CA PHE A 256 -5.12 -17.30 -9.98
C PHE A 256 -3.79 -18.01 -10.25
N SER A 257 -2.94 -18.14 -9.25
CA SER A 257 -1.64 -18.81 -9.33
C SER A 257 -1.79 -20.32 -9.67
N ALA A 258 -2.89 -20.92 -9.25
CA ALA A 258 -3.26 -22.31 -9.59
C ALA A 258 -3.90 -22.45 -10.99
N GLY A 259 -4.16 -21.36 -11.71
CA GLY A 259 -4.77 -21.35 -13.02
C GLY A 259 -6.29 -21.64 -13.03
N THR A 260 -6.97 -21.45 -11.91
CA THR A 260 -8.43 -21.66 -11.77
C THR A 260 -9.24 -20.37 -11.74
N LEU A 261 -8.59 -19.22 -11.72
CA LEU A 261 -9.17 -17.88 -11.83
C LEU A 261 -8.65 -17.20 -13.10
N ALA A 262 -9.55 -16.67 -13.94
CA ALA A 262 -9.17 -16.15 -15.24
C ALA A 262 -8.76 -14.68 -15.22
N MET A 263 -9.46 -13.83 -14.49
CA MET A 263 -9.19 -12.38 -14.41
C MET A 263 -9.44 -11.86 -13.01
N MET A 264 -8.55 -10.95 -12.55
CA MET A 264 -8.71 -10.24 -11.27
C MET A 264 -7.93 -8.94 -11.28
N ILE A 265 -8.47 -7.90 -10.66
CA ILE A 265 -7.70 -6.70 -10.32
C ILE A 265 -6.95 -6.98 -9.02
N GLY A 266 -5.64 -6.81 -9.04
CA GLY A 266 -4.81 -7.13 -7.89
C GLY A 266 -3.49 -6.37 -7.85
N PRO A 267 -2.74 -6.51 -6.73
CA PRO A 267 -1.43 -5.91 -6.54
C PRO A 267 -0.37 -6.61 -7.38
N MET A 268 0.82 -6.02 -7.42
CA MET A 268 1.92 -6.58 -8.18
C MET A 268 2.38 -7.97 -7.71
N ASN A 269 2.21 -8.31 -6.44
CA ASN A 269 2.47 -9.65 -5.90
C ASN A 269 1.27 -10.61 -6.03
N MET A 270 0.50 -10.45 -7.13
CA MET A 270 -0.71 -11.22 -7.40
C MET A 270 -0.43 -12.69 -7.66
N VAL A 271 0.73 -13.01 -8.26
CA VAL A 271 1.09 -14.35 -8.71
C VAL A 271 2.22 -14.89 -7.83
N ALA A 272 2.04 -16.10 -7.30
CA ALA A 272 3.08 -16.75 -6.52
C ALA A 272 4.33 -17.03 -7.37
N ALA A 273 5.51 -16.87 -6.75
CA ALA A 273 6.80 -17.01 -7.45
C ALA A 273 7.03 -18.38 -8.08
N ASP A 274 6.46 -19.44 -7.52
CA ASP A 274 6.53 -20.80 -8.02
C ASP A 274 5.38 -21.18 -8.98
N SER A 275 4.49 -20.24 -9.29
CA SER A 275 3.39 -20.46 -10.21
C SER A 275 3.90 -20.60 -11.66
N THR A 276 3.26 -21.47 -12.41
CA THR A 276 3.49 -21.65 -13.86
C THR A 276 2.38 -21.05 -14.71
N VAL A 277 1.48 -20.26 -14.12
CA VAL A 277 0.40 -19.60 -14.84
C VAL A 277 1.00 -18.62 -15.88
N ASN A 278 0.53 -18.72 -17.10
CA ASN A 278 0.85 -17.77 -18.15
C ASN A 278 -0.13 -16.59 -18.04
N TYR A 279 0.38 -15.42 -17.68
CA TYR A 279 -0.45 -14.25 -17.41
C TYR A 279 0.09 -12.98 -18.04
N GLU A 280 -0.81 -12.03 -18.18
CA GLU A 280 -0.52 -10.65 -18.56
C GLU A 280 -1.17 -9.72 -17.54
N ALA A 281 -0.45 -8.67 -17.12
CA ALA A 281 -0.98 -7.61 -16.30
C ALA A 281 -1.17 -6.37 -17.18
N VAL A 282 -2.37 -5.80 -17.17
CA VAL A 282 -2.75 -4.66 -18.04
C VAL A 282 -3.47 -3.60 -17.23
N ASN A 283 -3.65 -2.42 -17.83
CA ASN A 283 -4.44 -1.36 -17.20
C ASN A 283 -5.84 -1.83 -16.84
N ILE A 284 -6.39 -1.28 -15.75
CA ILE A 284 -7.77 -1.54 -15.35
C ILE A 284 -8.71 -1.04 -16.47
N PRO A 285 -9.73 -1.84 -16.85
CA PRO A 285 -10.67 -1.46 -17.90
C PRO A 285 -11.36 -0.12 -17.65
N GLY A 286 -11.70 0.61 -18.71
CA GLY A 286 -12.31 1.92 -18.67
C GLY A 286 -11.31 3.03 -18.87
N LYS A 287 -11.05 3.86 -17.86
CA LYS A 287 -10.10 4.99 -17.98
C LYS A 287 -8.63 4.62 -17.72
N GLY A 288 -8.35 3.37 -17.36
CA GLY A 288 -6.99 2.91 -17.06
C GLY A 288 -6.42 3.45 -15.75
N ILE A 289 -7.28 3.90 -14.84
CA ILE A 289 -6.87 4.45 -13.55
C ILE A 289 -6.58 3.32 -12.56
N GLY A 290 -5.33 3.24 -12.10
CA GLY A 290 -4.92 2.32 -11.04
C GLY A 290 -5.19 2.88 -9.64
N LEU A 291 -5.26 2.00 -8.65
CA LEU A 291 -5.16 2.38 -7.25
C LEU A 291 -3.69 2.42 -6.87
N GLY A 292 -3.20 3.60 -6.51
CA GLY A 292 -1.88 3.80 -5.92
C GLY A 292 -1.92 3.53 -4.42
N VAL A 293 -0.92 2.82 -3.95
CA VAL A 293 -0.65 2.65 -2.52
C VAL A 293 0.75 3.20 -2.25
N CYS A 294 0.86 3.97 -1.19
CA CYS A 294 2.08 4.64 -0.78
C CYS A 294 2.22 4.53 0.73
N ASP A 295 3.32 3.95 1.19
CA ASP A 295 3.73 4.13 2.58
C ASP A 295 4.71 5.30 2.64
N GLN A 296 4.75 5.95 3.79
CA GLN A 296 5.41 7.23 3.94
C GLN A 296 6.71 7.14 4.74
N LEU A 297 7.65 8.01 4.41
CA LEU A 297 8.74 8.44 5.26
C LEU A 297 8.45 9.87 5.70
N MET A 298 8.28 10.09 6.99
CA MET A 298 8.01 11.41 7.57
C MET A 298 9.06 11.77 8.60
N VAL A 299 9.26 13.07 8.83
CA VAL A 299 10.23 13.60 9.76
C VAL A 299 9.51 14.28 10.92
N PHE A 300 9.83 13.85 12.14
CA PHE A 300 9.30 14.48 13.36
C PHE A 300 10.09 15.74 13.71
N LYS A 301 9.39 16.73 14.27
CA LYS A 301 10.03 17.85 14.95
C LYS A 301 10.77 17.36 16.20
N ASP A 302 11.93 17.92 16.48
CA ASP A 302 12.59 17.77 17.76
C ASP A 302 13.00 19.15 18.29
N GLU A 303 12.15 19.72 19.12
CA GLU A 303 12.40 21.03 19.73
C GLU A 303 13.60 21.04 20.69
N LYS A 304 14.06 19.85 21.11
CA LYS A 304 15.18 19.70 22.06
C LYS A 304 16.53 19.53 21.36
N ALA A 305 16.55 19.38 20.03
CA ALA A 305 17.78 19.22 19.27
C ALA A 305 18.72 20.44 19.50
N ALA A 306 19.95 20.16 19.89
CA ALA A 306 20.92 21.17 20.23
C ALA A 306 21.33 22.00 19.00
N ASP A 307 21.30 21.41 17.80
CA ASP A 307 21.60 22.05 16.53
C ASP A 307 20.60 21.56 15.46
N GLN A 308 19.54 22.34 15.27
CA GLN A 308 18.49 22.03 14.29
C GLN A 308 19.02 22.02 12.86
N ALA A 309 19.96 22.90 12.52
CA ALA A 309 20.50 22.97 11.17
C ALA A 309 21.36 21.74 10.85
N ALA A 310 22.18 21.28 11.79
CA ALA A 310 22.96 20.06 11.63
C ALA A 310 22.07 18.82 11.53
N ARG A 311 21.02 18.75 12.36
CA ARG A 311 20.01 17.67 12.33
C ARG A 311 19.30 17.62 10.97
N THR A 312 18.75 18.75 10.51
CA THR A 312 18.06 18.81 9.21
C THR A 312 19.01 18.45 8.07
N ALA A 313 20.25 18.91 8.09
CA ALA A 313 21.25 18.56 7.08
C ALA A 313 21.58 17.06 7.08
N ALA A 314 21.65 16.40 8.24
CA ALA A 314 21.88 14.96 8.34
C ALA A 314 20.68 14.17 7.80
N ILE A 315 19.46 14.59 8.12
CA ILE A 315 18.23 14.02 7.58
C ILE A 315 18.15 14.18 6.05
N SER A 316 18.50 15.36 5.52
CA SER A 316 18.55 15.59 4.07
C SER A 316 19.54 14.65 3.37
N LYS A 317 20.73 14.43 3.97
CA LYS A 317 21.70 13.47 3.45
C LYS A 317 21.18 12.03 3.43
N PHE A 318 20.37 11.63 4.45
CA PHE A 318 19.71 10.34 4.46
C PHE A 318 18.78 10.19 3.24
N PHE A 319 17.92 11.19 2.99
CA PHE A 319 17.00 11.14 1.84
C PHE A 319 17.74 11.16 0.50
N ASP A 320 18.79 11.96 0.36
CA ASP A 320 19.61 12.00 -0.85
C ASP A 320 20.27 10.64 -1.12
N ALA A 321 20.75 9.96 -0.08
CA ALA A 321 21.37 8.64 -0.20
C ALA A 321 20.34 7.54 -0.49
N PHE A 322 19.18 7.57 0.18
CA PHE A 322 18.13 6.59 -0.01
C PHE A 322 17.50 6.68 -1.39
N TYR A 323 17.18 7.91 -1.85
CA TYR A 323 16.58 8.12 -3.18
C TYR A 323 17.59 8.16 -4.33
N ALA A 324 18.88 7.90 -4.10
CA ALA A 324 19.82 7.68 -5.19
C ALA A 324 19.33 6.51 -6.07
N CYS A 325 19.22 6.72 -7.39
CA CYS A 325 18.51 5.85 -8.31
C CYS A 325 18.84 4.35 -8.13
N GLU A 326 20.14 3.99 -8.06
CA GLU A 326 20.54 2.59 -7.92
C GLU A 326 20.20 2.03 -6.52
N THR A 327 20.42 2.80 -5.44
CA THR A 327 20.11 2.41 -4.06
C THR A 327 18.60 2.19 -3.91
N TYR A 328 17.80 3.15 -4.38
CA TYR A 328 16.35 3.06 -4.28
C TYR A 328 15.78 1.93 -5.14
N SER A 329 16.33 1.74 -6.35
CA SER A 329 15.95 0.63 -7.22
C SER A 329 16.28 -0.74 -6.61
N ASP A 330 17.44 -0.86 -5.96
CA ASP A 330 17.85 -2.07 -5.26
C ASP A 330 16.86 -2.40 -4.12
N TYR A 331 16.50 -1.41 -3.31
CA TYR A 331 15.51 -1.58 -2.25
C TYR A 331 14.15 -2.03 -2.79
N MET A 332 13.67 -1.43 -3.89
CA MET A 332 12.39 -1.80 -4.49
C MET A 332 12.36 -3.25 -4.97
N VAL A 333 13.41 -3.70 -5.65
CA VAL A 333 13.50 -5.11 -6.10
C VAL A 333 13.65 -6.04 -4.90
N PHE A 334 14.44 -5.63 -3.90
CA PHE A 334 14.67 -6.43 -2.70
C PHE A 334 13.38 -6.70 -1.92
N GLU A 335 12.54 -5.68 -1.74
CA GLU A 335 11.26 -5.80 -1.03
C GLU A 335 10.08 -6.19 -1.95
N GLY A 336 10.28 -6.19 -3.27
CA GLY A 336 9.23 -6.55 -4.23
C GLY A 336 8.19 -5.46 -4.46
N PHE A 337 8.59 -4.19 -4.39
CA PHE A 337 7.72 -3.02 -4.60
C PHE A 337 8.13 -2.20 -5.82
N LEU A 338 7.31 -1.20 -6.15
CA LEU A 338 7.57 -0.26 -7.23
C LEU A 338 8.25 1.01 -6.68
N PRO A 339 9.12 1.63 -7.47
CA PRO A 339 9.68 2.92 -7.11
C PRO A 339 8.64 4.03 -7.29
N ALA A 340 8.62 4.96 -6.34
CA ALA A 340 7.82 6.18 -6.43
C ALA A 340 8.59 7.33 -7.12
N THR A 341 9.70 7.02 -7.80
CA THR A 341 10.52 8.01 -8.53
C THR A 341 10.60 7.70 -10.01
N LEU A 342 10.72 8.75 -10.84
CA LEU A 342 10.75 8.66 -12.29
C LEU A 342 12.02 7.93 -12.78
N ASP A 343 13.18 8.30 -12.23
CA ASP A 343 14.46 7.74 -12.63
C ASP A 343 14.60 6.27 -12.26
N ALA A 344 14.18 5.86 -11.07
CA ALA A 344 14.19 4.46 -10.69
C ALA A 344 13.15 3.64 -11.47
N SER A 345 11.96 4.22 -11.78
CA SER A 345 10.98 3.58 -12.65
C SER A 345 11.54 3.30 -14.04
N ASP A 346 12.19 4.30 -14.65
CA ASP A 346 12.85 4.15 -15.95
C ASP A 346 14.03 3.18 -15.91
N TYR A 347 14.77 3.17 -14.82
CA TYR A 347 15.90 2.28 -14.61
C TYR A 347 15.44 0.82 -14.45
N LEU A 348 14.49 0.53 -13.61
CA LEU A 348 13.99 -0.82 -13.33
C LEU A 348 13.24 -1.41 -14.53
N ALA A 349 12.52 -0.61 -15.29
CA ALA A 349 11.93 -1.05 -16.56
C ALA A 349 12.94 -1.64 -17.55
N LYS A 350 14.24 -1.47 -17.32
CA LYS A 350 15.33 -1.92 -18.23
C LYS A 350 16.41 -2.76 -17.53
N ASN A 351 16.44 -2.79 -16.22
CA ASN A 351 17.59 -3.31 -15.47
C ASN A 351 17.20 -4.09 -14.21
N ALA A 352 15.93 -4.42 -13.99
CA ALA A 352 15.49 -5.07 -12.76
C ALA A 352 16.27 -6.37 -12.45
N GLU A 353 16.63 -7.14 -13.48
CA GLU A 353 17.36 -8.40 -13.33
C GLU A 353 18.77 -8.23 -12.74
N LYS A 354 19.30 -7.02 -12.70
CA LYS A 354 20.60 -6.73 -12.05
C LYS A 354 20.51 -6.74 -10.54
N HIS A 355 19.30 -6.64 -9.97
CA HIS A 355 19.02 -6.52 -8.54
C HIS A 355 18.39 -7.80 -7.95
N THR A 356 18.51 -8.94 -8.60
CA THR A 356 17.85 -10.21 -8.23
C THR A 356 18.37 -10.87 -6.95
N LYS A 357 19.13 -10.18 -6.11
CA LYS A 357 19.62 -10.67 -4.82
C LYS A 357 18.65 -10.37 -3.68
N GLY A 358 17.35 -10.47 -3.96
CA GLY A 358 16.36 -10.10 -2.99
C GLY A 358 15.93 -11.22 -2.09
N GLY A 359 15.51 -10.87 -0.91
CA GLY A 359 14.79 -11.72 0.01
C GLY A 359 13.30 -11.80 -0.27
N SER A 360 12.80 -11.13 -1.31
CA SER A 360 11.41 -11.25 -1.73
C SER A 360 11.25 -12.28 -2.83
N ASP A 361 10.13 -13.00 -2.81
CA ASP A 361 9.73 -13.90 -3.90
C ASP A 361 9.23 -13.12 -5.14
N ALA A 362 9.35 -11.79 -5.14
CA ALA A 362 8.95 -10.97 -6.27
C ALA A 362 9.86 -11.22 -7.47
N THR A 363 9.25 -11.51 -8.59
CA THR A 363 9.94 -11.74 -9.85
C THR A 363 10.48 -10.41 -10.36
N GLY A 364 11.75 -10.13 -10.14
CA GLY A 364 12.42 -8.91 -10.59
C GLY A 364 12.69 -8.88 -12.07
N SER A 365 11.69 -9.17 -12.94
CA SER A 365 11.87 -9.04 -14.39
C SER A 365 11.62 -7.60 -14.83
N SER A 366 12.45 -7.09 -15.76
CA SER A 366 12.28 -5.75 -16.32
C SER A 366 10.93 -5.58 -17.02
N GLU A 367 10.40 -6.63 -17.65
CA GLU A 367 9.09 -6.61 -18.30
C GLU A 367 7.96 -6.41 -17.29
N TYR A 368 8.06 -7.09 -16.15
CA TYR A 368 7.12 -6.95 -15.05
C TYR A 368 7.12 -5.53 -14.48
N PHE A 369 8.31 -5.00 -14.14
CA PHE A 369 8.43 -3.62 -13.68
C PHE A 369 7.96 -2.60 -14.71
N ALA A 370 8.26 -2.80 -15.99
CA ALA A 370 7.83 -1.91 -17.07
C ALA A 370 6.30 -1.78 -17.12
N THR A 371 5.58 -2.90 -16.99
CA THR A 371 4.12 -2.91 -16.97
C THR A 371 3.56 -2.07 -15.83
N PHE A 372 4.02 -2.32 -14.60
CA PHE A 372 3.49 -1.60 -13.43
C PHE A 372 3.96 -0.15 -13.36
N CYS A 373 5.21 0.14 -13.70
CA CYS A 373 5.72 1.51 -13.76
C CYS A 373 4.95 2.38 -14.78
N ALA A 374 4.42 1.79 -15.84
CA ALA A 374 3.58 2.52 -16.80
C ALA A 374 2.21 2.93 -16.20
N VAL A 375 1.71 2.21 -15.19
CA VAL A 375 0.43 2.52 -14.51
C VAL A 375 0.60 3.57 -13.43
N LEU A 376 1.75 3.64 -12.76
CA LEU A 376 1.99 4.52 -11.61
C LEU A 376 1.59 5.99 -11.85
N PRO A 377 1.93 6.63 -12.99
CA PRO A 377 1.59 8.04 -13.22
C PRO A 377 0.09 8.32 -13.30
N THR A 378 -0.73 7.29 -13.56
CA THR A 378 -2.19 7.40 -13.69
C THR A 378 -2.94 7.01 -12.41
N CYS A 379 -2.22 6.58 -11.38
CA CYS A 379 -2.82 6.15 -10.12
C CYS A 379 -3.53 7.30 -9.40
N GLN A 380 -4.66 6.96 -8.81
CA GLN A 380 -5.34 7.76 -7.79
C GLN A 380 -5.18 7.10 -6.43
N PHE A 381 -5.37 7.88 -5.38
CA PHE A 381 -5.18 7.45 -4.00
C PHE A 381 -6.46 7.63 -3.19
N TYR A 382 -6.57 6.88 -2.10
CA TYR A 382 -7.59 7.15 -1.10
C TYR A 382 -7.41 8.56 -0.53
N PRO A 383 -8.50 9.25 -0.17
CA PRO A 383 -8.43 10.57 0.47
C PRO A 383 -8.10 10.43 1.98
N LEU A 384 -6.92 9.87 2.28
CA LEU A 384 -6.46 9.54 3.65
C LEU A 384 -6.34 10.77 4.56
N GLN A 385 -6.21 11.96 3.97
CA GLN A 385 -6.14 13.24 4.70
C GLN A 385 -7.50 13.73 5.23
N LYS A 386 -8.60 13.05 4.91
CA LYS A 386 -9.94 13.43 5.37
C LYS A 386 -10.30 12.68 6.66
N ALA A 387 -10.75 13.41 7.67
CA ALA A 387 -11.07 12.86 8.99
C ALA A 387 -12.14 11.75 8.93
N GLU A 388 -13.11 11.85 8.00
CA GLU A 388 -14.18 10.86 7.85
C GLU A 388 -13.78 9.64 7.02
N TRP A 389 -12.51 9.52 6.63
CA TRP A 389 -12.06 8.45 5.72
C TRP A 389 -12.44 7.06 6.22
N MET A 390 -12.26 6.75 7.51
CA MET A 390 -12.59 5.42 8.03
C MET A 390 -14.08 5.11 7.97
N ASP A 391 -14.94 6.11 8.18
CA ASP A 391 -16.39 5.95 8.04
C ASP A 391 -16.77 5.72 6.58
N VAL A 392 -16.16 6.46 5.66
CA VAL A 392 -16.35 6.28 4.21
C VAL A 392 -15.85 4.92 3.75
N ARG A 393 -14.65 4.52 4.18
CA ARG A 393 -14.07 3.19 3.87
C ARG A 393 -15.03 2.06 4.26
N ASN A 394 -15.48 2.07 5.49
CA ASN A 394 -16.40 1.03 5.98
C ASN A 394 -17.78 1.14 5.32
N GLY A 395 -18.23 2.36 5.03
CA GLY A 395 -19.49 2.64 4.38
C GLY A 395 -19.56 2.13 2.96
N VAL A 396 -18.52 2.31 2.14
CA VAL A 396 -18.52 1.80 0.75
C VAL A 396 -18.49 0.28 0.71
N ILE A 397 -17.79 -0.39 1.62
CA ILE A 397 -17.81 -1.84 1.76
C ILE A 397 -19.23 -2.33 2.08
N ASP A 398 -19.89 -1.70 3.04
CA ASP A 398 -21.28 -2.02 3.41
C ASP A 398 -22.24 -1.80 2.24
N VAL A 399 -22.06 -0.74 1.46
CA VAL A 399 -22.83 -0.47 0.23
C VAL A 399 -22.66 -1.62 -0.77
N GLU A 400 -21.43 -1.96 -1.13
CA GLU A 400 -21.17 -3.03 -2.11
C GLU A 400 -21.75 -4.36 -1.67
N GLN A 401 -21.59 -4.72 -0.40
CA GLN A 401 -22.12 -5.96 0.16
C GLN A 401 -23.65 -6.00 0.15
N LYS A 402 -24.32 -4.94 0.60
CA LYS A 402 -25.78 -4.88 0.64
C LYS A 402 -26.41 -4.83 -0.76
N VAL A 403 -25.80 -4.08 -1.67
CA VAL A 403 -26.26 -3.99 -3.05
C VAL A 403 -26.02 -5.30 -3.78
N GLY A 404 -24.84 -5.90 -3.63
CA GLY A 404 -24.52 -7.21 -4.21
C GLY A 404 -25.48 -8.31 -3.77
N GLN A 405 -25.90 -8.28 -2.49
CA GLN A 405 -26.93 -9.20 -1.96
C GLN A 405 -28.36 -8.84 -2.36
N GLY A 406 -28.59 -7.72 -3.05
CA GLY A 406 -29.92 -7.28 -3.47
C GLY A 406 -30.78 -6.72 -2.33
N LEU A 407 -30.19 -6.31 -1.21
CA LEU A 407 -30.91 -5.79 -0.03
C LEU A 407 -31.34 -4.33 -0.18
N ILE A 408 -30.64 -3.56 -1.00
CA ILE A 408 -30.88 -2.14 -1.22
C ILE A 408 -30.45 -1.78 -2.65
N SER A 409 -30.98 -0.69 -3.24
CA SER A 409 -30.48 -0.17 -4.50
C SER A 409 -29.14 0.54 -4.32
N ALA A 410 -28.28 0.54 -5.36
CA ALA A 410 -27.00 1.28 -5.32
C ALA A 410 -27.22 2.76 -5.02
N LYS A 411 -28.22 3.37 -5.64
CA LYS A 411 -28.54 4.77 -5.42
C LYS A 411 -28.93 5.08 -3.98
N ASP A 412 -29.86 4.31 -3.40
CA ASP A 412 -30.33 4.57 -2.03
C ASP A 412 -29.22 4.34 -1.00
N ALA A 413 -28.36 3.32 -1.22
CA ALA A 413 -27.24 3.03 -0.34
C ALA A 413 -26.19 4.14 -0.36
N LEU A 414 -25.81 4.61 -1.57
CA LEU A 414 -24.84 5.70 -1.72
C LEU A 414 -25.40 7.06 -1.27
N ASP A 415 -26.69 7.36 -1.49
CA ASP A 415 -27.34 8.56 -0.95
C ASP A 415 -27.31 8.57 0.60
N ALA A 416 -27.56 7.43 1.21
CA ALA A 416 -27.50 7.30 2.67
C ALA A 416 -26.09 7.52 3.21
N LEU A 417 -25.09 6.93 2.57
CA LEU A 417 -23.68 7.11 2.95
C LEU A 417 -23.23 8.56 2.76
N GLN A 418 -23.54 9.18 1.63
CA GLN A 418 -23.26 10.61 1.37
C GLN A 418 -23.85 11.50 2.46
N ALA A 419 -25.12 11.28 2.81
CA ALA A 419 -25.79 12.05 3.84
C ALA A 419 -25.21 11.84 5.25
N GLN A 420 -24.58 10.70 5.51
CA GLN A 420 -23.91 10.40 6.77
C GLN A 420 -22.61 11.22 6.92
N VAL A 421 -21.79 11.28 5.87
CA VAL A 421 -20.44 11.87 5.93
C VAL A 421 -20.43 13.39 5.62
N THR A 422 -21.55 13.96 5.20
CA THR A 422 -21.68 15.42 4.92
C THR A 422 -22.42 16.18 6.02
N LYS A 423 -22.64 15.55 7.17
CA LYS A 423 -23.26 16.19 8.35
C LYS A 423 -22.25 17.01 9.11
#